data_21db94cb39bc05a3d362a170a42a20c1
#
_entry.id   21db94cb39bc05a3d362a170a42a20c1
#
_cell.length_a   1.000
_cell.length_b   1.000
_cell.length_c   1.000
_cell.angle_alpha   90.00
_cell.angle_beta   90.00
_cell.angle_gamma   90.00
#
_symmetry.space_group_name_H-M   'P 1'
#
loop_
_entity.id
_entity.type
_entity.pdbx_description
1 polymer ?
#
loop_
_entity_poly.entity_id
_entity_poly.type
_entity_poly.pdbx_seq_one_letter_code
_entity_poly.pdbx_strand_id
1 'polypeptide(L)'
;GFIAGSKVTINYLRHHARSYIFSASCTPAATAAASKALDIMLREPERVEALKEKTLYCLDRFHKLGFEIGNTATPIIPLFIRDNEKTFRVTAKLFEEGVFVNPVVAPGVAPEDTLIRFSLMATHTYEQLDRAIDALHRVFVEYEIPLHPEP
;
A
#
# COMPACT_ATOMS: atom_id res chain seq x y z
N GLY A 1 10.71 -10.50 2.67
CA GLY A 1 10.34 -11.10 1.38
C GLY A 1 11.21 -12.31 1.04
N PHE A 2 10.85 -13.02 0.02
CA PHE A 2 11.62 -14.16 -0.50
C PHE A 2 11.60 -14.15 -2.04
N ILE A 3 12.57 -14.83 -2.63
CA ILE A 3 12.64 -15.03 -4.09
C ILE A 3 12.58 -16.52 -4.37
N ALA A 4 11.69 -16.92 -5.27
CA ALA A 4 11.59 -18.29 -5.80
C ALA A 4 11.76 -18.26 -7.33
N GLY A 5 12.46 -19.25 -7.88
CA GLY A 5 12.75 -19.31 -9.30
C GLY A 5 13.51 -20.55 -9.70
N SER A 6 14.00 -20.59 -10.94
CA SER A 6 14.80 -21.73 -11.41
C SER A 6 16.08 -21.94 -10.56
N LYS A 7 16.54 -23.18 -10.47
CA LYS A 7 17.79 -23.51 -9.74
C LYS A 7 18.98 -22.64 -10.21
N VAL A 8 19.06 -22.36 -11.51
CA VAL A 8 20.15 -21.55 -12.10
C VAL A 8 20.06 -20.11 -11.59
N THR A 9 18.87 -19.51 -11.65
CA THR A 9 18.62 -18.14 -11.16
C THR A 9 18.92 -18.01 -9.67
N ILE A 10 18.40 -18.91 -8.85
CA ILE A 10 18.62 -18.88 -7.39
C ILE A 10 20.10 -19.07 -7.06
N ASN A 11 20.78 -19.98 -7.75
CA ASN A 11 22.21 -20.18 -7.54
C ASN A 11 23.03 -18.93 -7.93
N TYR A 12 22.68 -18.28 -9.04
CA TYR A 12 23.31 -17.02 -9.43
C TYR A 12 23.12 -15.93 -8.37
N LEU A 13 21.90 -15.73 -7.90
CA LEU A 13 21.58 -14.73 -6.86
C LEU A 13 22.33 -14.97 -5.55
N ARG A 14 22.48 -16.22 -5.14
CA ARG A 14 23.24 -16.57 -3.93
C ARG A 14 24.69 -16.15 -3.97
N HIS A 15 25.30 -16.09 -5.15
CA HIS A 15 26.72 -15.75 -5.33
C HIS A 15 26.95 -14.30 -5.77
N HIS A 16 25.94 -13.59 -6.27
CA HIS A 16 26.10 -12.26 -6.88
C HIS A 16 25.23 -11.17 -6.23
N ALA A 17 24.13 -11.52 -5.54
CA ALA A 17 23.27 -10.51 -4.93
C ALA A 17 23.92 -9.94 -3.67
N ARG A 18 24.40 -8.69 -3.72
CA ARG A 18 25.05 -8.02 -2.60
C ARG A 18 24.15 -7.94 -1.36
N SER A 19 22.86 -7.67 -1.55
CA SER A 19 21.87 -7.64 -0.48
C SER A 19 21.68 -9.00 0.23
N TYR A 20 21.96 -10.10 -0.44
CA TYR A 20 21.97 -11.44 0.15
C TYR A 20 23.28 -11.75 0.87
N ILE A 21 24.42 -11.46 0.22
CA ILE A 21 25.76 -11.80 0.73
C ILE A 21 26.10 -11.00 1.99
N PHE A 22 25.70 -9.72 2.04
CA PHE A 22 26.00 -8.79 3.13
C PHE A 22 24.83 -8.63 4.12
N SER A 23 23.94 -9.61 4.22
CA SER A 23 22.86 -9.63 5.20
C SER A 23 23.00 -10.80 6.18
N ALA A 24 22.46 -10.59 7.40
CA ALA A 24 22.35 -11.67 8.37
C ALA A 24 21.19 -12.63 7.98
N SER A 25 21.29 -13.89 8.41
CA SER A 25 20.21 -14.86 8.25
C SER A 25 18.96 -14.44 9.01
N CYS A 26 17.78 -14.77 8.48
CA CYS A 26 16.51 -14.60 9.21
C CYS A 26 16.55 -15.32 10.55
N THR A 27 15.96 -14.71 11.57
CA THR A 27 15.83 -15.37 12.87
C THR A 27 14.89 -16.57 12.77
N PRO A 28 15.09 -17.63 13.59
CA PRO A 28 14.17 -18.78 13.61
C PRO A 28 12.71 -18.38 13.86
N ALA A 29 12.48 -17.41 14.74
CA ALA A 29 11.14 -16.90 15.04
C ALA A 29 10.49 -16.26 13.80
N ALA A 30 11.21 -15.41 13.05
CA ALA A 30 10.70 -14.79 11.84
C ALA A 30 10.40 -15.84 10.74
N THR A 31 11.26 -16.84 10.61
CA THR A 31 11.06 -17.94 9.65
C THR A 31 9.84 -18.79 10.01
N ALA A 32 9.68 -19.13 11.30
CA ALA A 32 8.51 -19.86 11.78
C ALA A 32 7.20 -19.07 11.58
N ALA A 33 7.22 -17.76 11.86
CA ALA A 33 6.06 -16.89 11.64
C ALA A 33 5.68 -16.83 10.15
N ALA A 34 6.65 -16.69 9.26
CA ALA A 34 6.41 -16.68 7.81
C ALA A 34 5.84 -18.00 7.31
N SER A 35 6.39 -19.15 7.77
CA SER A 35 5.88 -20.47 7.45
C SER A 35 4.44 -20.64 7.93
N LYS A 36 4.14 -20.22 9.17
CA LYS A 36 2.79 -20.29 9.73
C LYS A 36 1.79 -19.39 9.01
N ALA A 37 2.22 -18.20 8.59
CA ALA A 37 1.38 -17.32 7.78
C ALA A 37 1.00 -17.95 6.43
N LEU A 38 1.94 -18.65 5.79
CA LEU A 38 1.67 -19.40 4.57
C LEU A 38 0.66 -20.53 4.79
N ASP A 39 0.82 -21.33 5.87
CA ASP A 39 -0.14 -22.38 6.24
C ASP A 39 -1.55 -21.82 6.43
N ILE A 40 -1.68 -20.67 7.11
CA ILE A 40 -2.97 -19.99 7.33
C ILE A 40 -3.55 -19.54 5.99
N MET A 41 -2.75 -18.88 5.15
CA MET A 41 -3.20 -18.41 3.83
C MET A 41 -3.74 -19.55 2.95
N LEU A 42 -3.09 -20.71 2.97
CA LEU A 42 -3.53 -21.88 2.21
C LEU A 42 -4.78 -22.52 2.79
N ARG A 43 -4.96 -22.49 4.12
CA ARG A 43 -6.10 -23.08 4.82
C ARG A 43 -7.33 -22.17 4.81
N GLU A 44 -7.13 -20.84 4.82
CA GLU A 44 -8.15 -19.83 4.98
C GLU A 44 -8.14 -18.86 3.75
N PRO A 45 -8.43 -19.36 2.53
CA PRO A 45 -8.35 -18.56 1.30
C PRO A 45 -9.36 -17.40 1.28
N GLU A 46 -10.44 -17.47 2.07
CA GLU A 46 -11.44 -16.42 2.23
C GLU A 46 -10.83 -15.08 2.72
N ARG A 47 -9.69 -15.09 3.40
CA ARG A 47 -8.98 -13.88 3.79
C ARG A 47 -8.44 -13.11 2.58
N VAL A 48 -7.93 -13.84 1.59
CA VAL A 48 -7.42 -13.25 0.35
C VAL A 48 -8.57 -12.71 -0.50
N GLU A 49 -9.66 -13.48 -0.60
CA GLU A 49 -10.85 -13.02 -1.34
C GLU A 49 -11.48 -11.78 -0.69
N ALA A 50 -11.63 -11.74 0.63
CA ALA A 50 -12.13 -10.57 1.35
C ALA A 50 -11.25 -9.33 1.12
N LEU A 51 -9.92 -9.48 1.06
CA LEU A 51 -9.02 -8.39 0.73
C LEU A 51 -9.20 -7.91 -0.71
N LYS A 52 -9.38 -8.83 -1.66
CA LYS A 52 -9.64 -8.52 -3.06
C LYS A 52 -10.95 -7.76 -3.25
N GLU A 53 -12.03 -8.21 -2.63
CA GLU A 53 -13.34 -7.52 -2.68
C GLU A 53 -13.24 -6.10 -2.15
N LYS A 54 -12.60 -5.90 -0.99
CA LYS A 54 -12.38 -4.56 -0.41
C LYS A 54 -11.47 -3.69 -1.27
N THR A 55 -10.49 -4.30 -1.95
CA THR A 55 -9.65 -3.58 -2.90
C THR A 55 -10.48 -3.03 -4.06
N LEU A 56 -11.29 -3.87 -4.70
CA LEU A 56 -12.17 -3.46 -5.80
C LEU A 56 -13.15 -2.38 -5.35
N TYR A 57 -13.71 -2.51 -4.15
CA TYR A 57 -14.59 -1.52 -3.55
C TYR A 57 -13.89 -0.16 -3.39
N CYS A 58 -12.70 -0.13 -2.82
CA CYS A 58 -11.96 1.12 -2.63
C CYS A 58 -11.51 1.74 -3.96
N LEU A 59 -11.07 0.94 -4.92
CA LEU A 59 -10.70 1.42 -6.26
C LEU A 59 -11.89 2.11 -6.95
N ASP A 60 -13.07 1.49 -6.93
CA ASP A 60 -14.30 2.08 -7.48
C ASP A 60 -14.65 3.41 -6.79
N ARG A 61 -14.56 3.46 -5.44
CA ARG A 61 -14.82 4.68 -4.68
C ARG A 61 -13.81 5.79 -5.01
N PHE A 62 -12.52 5.49 -5.09
CA PHE A 62 -11.49 6.46 -5.43
C PHE A 62 -11.63 6.99 -6.85
N HIS A 63 -11.97 6.13 -7.82
CA HIS A 63 -12.25 6.55 -9.20
C HIS A 63 -13.45 7.50 -9.25
N LYS A 64 -14.57 7.15 -8.62
CA LYS A 64 -15.77 8.00 -8.58
C LYS A 64 -15.55 9.36 -7.95
N LEU A 65 -14.67 9.41 -6.93
CA LEU A 65 -14.29 10.67 -6.27
C LEU A 65 -13.18 11.45 -7.00
N GLY A 66 -12.63 10.88 -8.07
CA GLY A 66 -11.66 11.54 -8.93
C GLY A 66 -10.22 11.56 -8.40
N PHE A 67 -9.88 10.66 -7.50
CA PHE A 67 -8.49 10.55 -7.05
C PHE A 67 -7.58 10.03 -8.16
N GLU A 68 -6.39 10.61 -8.29
CA GLU A 68 -5.36 10.07 -9.16
C GLU A 68 -4.66 8.91 -8.46
N ILE A 69 -4.98 7.68 -8.91
CA ILE A 69 -4.46 6.43 -8.31
C ILE A 69 -3.60 5.58 -9.27
N GLY A 70 -3.38 6.06 -10.50
CA GLY A 70 -2.64 5.31 -11.52
C GLY A 70 -3.30 3.98 -11.87
N ASN A 71 -2.51 3.07 -12.45
CA ASN A 71 -2.98 1.75 -12.88
C ASN A 71 -2.70 0.68 -11.79
N THR A 72 -3.31 0.83 -10.61
CA THR A 72 -3.18 -0.18 -9.56
C THR A 72 -4.36 -1.14 -9.55
N ALA A 73 -4.08 -2.42 -9.26
CA ALA A 73 -5.08 -3.46 -9.01
C ALA A 73 -4.78 -4.20 -7.71
N THR A 74 -3.95 -3.61 -6.86
CA THR A 74 -3.46 -4.23 -5.61
C THR A 74 -4.08 -3.56 -4.39
N PRO A 75 -4.05 -4.20 -3.20
CA PRO A 75 -4.53 -3.60 -1.96
C PRO A 75 -3.64 -2.45 -1.44
N ILE A 76 -2.64 -2.07 -2.19
CA ILE A 76 -1.82 -0.88 -1.93
C ILE A 76 -2.16 0.15 -3.02
N ILE A 77 -2.92 1.18 -2.64
CA ILE A 77 -3.44 2.18 -3.56
C ILE A 77 -2.63 3.48 -3.40
N PRO A 78 -1.89 3.91 -4.44
CA PRO A 78 -1.23 5.21 -4.42
C PRO A 78 -2.26 6.32 -4.63
N LEU A 79 -2.20 7.37 -3.82
CA LEU A 79 -2.99 8.60 -3.98
C LEU A 79 -1.99 9.71 -4.28
N PHE A 80 -1.88 10.14 -5.53
CA PHE A 80 -0.89 11.11 -5.96
C PHE A 80 -1.25 12.52 -5.48
N ILE A 81 -0.26 13.23 -4.93
CA ILE A 81 -0.36 14.62 -4.47
C ILE A 81 0.58 15.51 -5.26
N ARG A 82 1.74 14.95 -5.71
CA ARG A 82 2.74 15.58 -6.57
C ARG A 82 3.41 16.82 -5.97
N ASP A 83 3.39 16.92 -4.63
CA ASP A 83 4.03 18.00 -3.87
C ASP A 83 4.49 17.46 -2.51
N ASN A 84 5.78 17.61 -2.21
CA ASN A 84 6.38 17.08 -0.98
C ASN A 84 5.77 17.72 0.29
N GLU A 85 5.66 19.03 0.32
CA GLU A 85 5.17 19.76 1.51
C GLU A 85 3.70 19.46 1.76
N LYS A 86 2.87 19.53 0.70
CA LYS A 86 1.45 19.16 0.79
C LYS A 86 1.27 17.71 1.26
N THR A 87 2.10 16.77 0.78
CA THR A 87 2.02 15.35 1.18
C THR A 87 2.22 15.18 2.68
N PHE A 88 3.19 15.86 3.29
CA PHE A 88 3.38 15.82 4.74
C PHE A 88 2.22 16.46 5.50
N ARG A 89 1.76 17.63 5.07
CA ARG A 89 0.65 18.36 5.72
C ARG A 89 -0.66 17.55 5.67
N VAL A 90 -0.98 16.99 4.53
CA VAL A 90 -2.16 16.12 4.34
C VAL A 90 -2.05 14.87 5.22
N THR A 91 -0.87 14.23 5.27
CA THR A 91 -0.67 13.06 6.12
C THR A 91 -0.86 13.40 7.61
N ALA A 92 -0.32 14.53 8.07
CA ALA A 92 -0.50 14.98 9.45
C ALA A 92 -1.97 15.27 9.77
N LYS A 93 -2.68 15.95 8.87
CA LYS A 93 -4.11 16.24 9.02
C LYS A 93 -4.95 14.96 9.07
N LEU A 94 -4.70 14.00 8.21
CA LEU A 94 -5.38 12.70 8.22
C LEU A 94 -5.13 11.94 9.53
N PHE A 95 -3.92 12.00 10.06
CA PHE A 95 -3.61 11.40 11.35
C PHE A 95 -4.43 12.03 12.51
N GLU A 96 -4.59 13.35 12.51
CA GLU A 96 -5.46 14.06 13.47
C GLU A 96 -6.93 13.61 13.35
N GLU A 97 -7.38 13.28 12.14
CA GLU A 97 -8.74 12.75 11.89
C GLU A 97 -8.86 11.22 12.15
N GLY A 98 -7.79 10.59 12.66
CA GLY A 98 -7.76 9.17 13.00
C GLY A 98 -7.54 8.24 11.80
N VAL A 99 -7.00 8.76 10.70
CA VAL A 99 -6.64 7.97 9.51
C VAL A 99 -5.12 7.91 9.37
N PHE A 100 -4.55 6.73 9.60
CA PHE A 100 -3.12 6.51 9.46
C PHE A 100 -2.77 6.06 8.04
N VAL A 101 -1.96 6.86 7.34
CA VAL A 101 -1.44 6.60 6.00
C VAL A 101 0.05 6.88 5.91
N ASN A 102 0.74 6.32 4.92
CA ASN A 102 2.17 6.53 4.74
C ASN A 102 2.46 7.52 3.61
N PRO A 103 3.15 8.64 3.88
CA PRO A 103 3.67 9.50 2.82
C PRO A 103 4.83 8.80 2.09
N VAL A 104 4.87 8.95 0.78
CA VAL A 104 5.99 8.54 -0.07
C VAL A 104 6.47 9.76 -0.81
N VAL A 105 7.67 10.21 -0.46
CA VAL A 105 8.21 11.51 -0.87
C VAL A 105 9.64 11.38 -1.37
N ALA A 106 10.20 12.42 -2.00
CA ALA A 106 11.60 12.44 -2.38
C ALA A 106 12.52 12.26 -1.13
N PRO A 107 13.65 11.53 -1.24
CA PRO A 107 14.20 10.92 -2.46
C PRO A 107 13.70 9.50 -2.77
N GLY A 108 12.68 8.99 -2.07
CA GLY A 108 12.11 7.66 -2.30
C GLY A 108 11.39 7.54 -3.65
N VAL A 109 10.85 8.65 -4.13
CA VAL A 109 10.26 8.83 -5.47
C VAL A 109 10.75 10.17 -6.04
N ALA A 110 10.50 10.42 -7.33
CA ALA A 110 10.73 11.75 -7.91
C ALA A 110 9.79 12.79 -7.23
N PRO A 111 10.20 14.08 -7.10
CA PRO A 111 9.36 15.10 -6.46
C PRO A 111 7.96 15.23 -7.04
N GLU A 112 7.84 15.05 -8.36
CA GLU A 112 6.58 15.05 -9.11
C GLU A 112 5.73 13.79 -8.93
N ASP A 113 6.27 12.74 -8.29
CA ASP A 113 5.60 11.45 -8.06
C ASP A 113 5.26 11.22 -6.58
N THR A 114 5.27 12.28 -5.78
CA THR A 114 4.92 12.16 -4.37
C THR A 114 3.46 11.78 -4.17
N LEU A 115 3.23 10.92 -3.20
CA LEU A 115 1.92 10.31 -2.98
C LEU A 115 1.71 9.91 -1.51
N ILE A 116 0.48 9.60 -1.18
CA ILE A 116 0.11 8.85 0.01
C ILE A 116 -0.13 7.39 -0.39
N ARG A 117 0.41 6.47 0.39
CA ARG A 117 0.14 5.05 0.24
C ARG A 117 -1.02 4.62 1.14
N PHE A 118 -2.17 4.35 0.53
CA PHE A 118 -3.33 3.78 1.19
C PHE A 118 -3.24 2.25 1.14
N SER A 119 -3.14 1.60 2.30
CA SER A 119 -2.89 0.16 2.40
C SER A 119 -4.05 -0.55 3.08
N LEU A 120 -4.61 -1.55 2.42
CA LEU A 120 -5.75 -2.32 2.90
C LEU A 120 -5.33 -3.58 3.66
N MET A 121 -6.19 -4.00 4.58
CA MET A 121 -6.11 -5.31 5.26
C MET A 121 -7.45 -6.04 5.15
N ALA A 122 -7.39 -7.37 5.14
CA ALA A 122 -8.59 -8.20 5.10
C ALA A 122 -9.55 -7.94 6.28
N THR A 123 -9.01 -7.48 7.40
CA THR A 123 -9.75 -7.20 8.65
C THR A 123 -10.41 -5.83 8.71
N HIS A 124 -10.13 -4.91 7.78
CA HIS A 124 -10.84 -3.64 7.72
C HIS A 124 -12.34 -3.88 7.46
N THR A 125 -13.21 -3.14 8.14
CA THR A 125 -14.65 -3.12 7.83
C THR A 125 -14.96 -2.09 6.75
N TYR A 126 -16.08 -2.23 6.05
CA TYR A 126 -16.51 -1.25 5.06
C TYR A 126 -16.75 0.14 5.67
N GLU A 127 -17.27 0.21 6.90
CA GLU A 127 -17.46 1.47 7.62
C GLU A 127 -16.12 2.17 7.92
N GLN A 128 -15.07 1.40 8.23
CA GLN A 128 -13.72 1.97 8.41
C GLN A 128 -13.16 2.49 7.10
N LEU A 129 -13.36 1.76 5.99
CA LEU A 129 -12.92 2.16 4.66
C LEU A 129 -13.65 3.41 4.19
N ASP A 130 -14.97 3.47 4.36
CA ASP A 130 -15.79 4.64 4.01
C ASP A 130 -15.35 5.87 4.80
N ARG A 131 -15.21 5.74 6.12
CA ARG A 131 -14.74 6.84 6.97
C ARG A 131 -13.36 7.35 6.52
N ALA A 132 -12.44 6.45 6.17
CA ALA A 132 -11.11 6.83 5.71
C ALA A 132 -11.15 7.52 4.35
N ILE A 133 -11.93 7.02 3.40
CA ILE A 133 -12.10 7.61 2.06
C ILE A 133 -12.77 8.99 2.15
N ASP A 134 -13.79 9.13 2.99
CA ASP A 134 -14.46 10.41 3.19
C ASP A 134 -13.53 11.45 3.85
N ALA A 135 -12.70 11.04 4.81
CA ALA A 135 -11.67 11.90 5.39
C ALA A 135 -10.63 12.33 4.34
N LEU A 136 -10.13 11.37 3.54
CA LEU A 136 -9.23 11.66 2.43
C LEU A 136 -9.82 12.68 1.45
N HIS A 137 -11.07 12.48 1.04
CA HIS A 137 -11.74 13.40 0.12
C HIS A 137 -11.84 14.82 0.70
N ARG A 138 -12.30 14.97 1.96
CA ARG A 138 -12.36 16.29 2.61
C ARG A 138 -11.00 16.97 2.69
N VAL A 139 -9.96 16.23 3.11
CA VAL A 139 -8.61 16.78 3.27
C VAL A 139 -8.00 17.13 1.91
N PHE A 140 -8.22 16.33 0.85
CA PHE A 140 -7.76 16.67 -0.50
C PHE A 140 -8.41 17.96 -1.00
N VAL A 141 -9.70 18.16 -0.76
CA VAL A 141 -10.40 19.41 -1.10
C VAL A 141 -9.86 20.59 -0.27
N GLU A 142 -9.66 20.42 1.05
CA GLU A 142 -9.13 21.46 1.95
C GLU A 142 -7.74 21.93 1.52
N TYR A 143 -6.90 21.02 1.05
CA TYR A 143 -5.53 21.34 0.61
C TYR A 143 -5.40 21.61 -0.89
N GLU A 144 -6.54 21.78 -1.59
CA GLU A 144 -6.58 22.07 -3.03
C GLU A 144 -5.77 21.09 -3.87
N ILE A 145 -5.88 19.79 -3.55
CA ILE A 145 -5.30 18.73 -4.37
C ILE A 145 -6.29 18.39 -5.47
N PRO A 146 -5.86 18.37 -6.74
CA PRO A 146 -6.76 18.13 -7.87
C PRO A 146 -7.49 16.79 -7.75
N LEU A 147 -8.79 16.81 -7.92
CA LEU A 147 -9.64 15.64 -8.07
C LEU A 147 -10.32 15.71 -9.45
N HIS A 148 -10.40 14.59 -10.15
CA HIS A 148 -10.95 14.48 -11.50
C HIS A 148 -12.07 13.42 -11.51
N PRO A 149 -13.24 13.69 -10.88
CA PRO A 149 -14.33 12.71 -10.81
C PRO A 149 -14.80 12.34 -12.22
N GLU A 150 -15.06 11.05 -12.41
CA GLU A 150 -15.69 10.59 -13.65
C GLU A 150 -17.09 11.20 -13.79
N PRO A 151 -17.50 11.58 -15.02
CA PRO A 151 -18.78 12.21 -15.27
C PRO A 151 -19.99 11.28 -15.05
#